data_b5b1dd0f2980ebc2b2fab1755151151a
#
_entry.id   b5b1dd0f2980ebc2b2fab1755151151a
#
_cell.length_a   1.000
_cell.length_b   1.000
_cell.length_c   1.000
_cell.angle_alpha   90.00
_cell.angle_beta   90.00
_cell.angle_gamma   90.00
#
_symmetry.space_group_name_H-M   'P 1'
#
loop_
_entity.id
_entity.type
_entity.pdbx_description
1 polymer ?
#
loop_
_entity_poly.entity_id
_entity_poly.type
_entity_poly.pdbx_seq_one_letter_code
_entity_poly.pdbx_strand_id
1 'polypeptide(L)'
;RTTERTMPMTQNVWEQEAVKDLVQLEEGEFNLCDFALFLSVMKNETAHRNVLSIIMGEKDLELKEVHVEEVILNRSGQRAIRLDARATDISGRNFATEMQNDTEQDDMRRRARFYQGLMDTPVLKSGRETRYKYLPPTIITFITQKDIFGKDLAKYTFTEQCEEIKDLHLEDGTTKIFLNMSSKNGEPVLVSLLQYMKHTTLENPEILVKDERIMQLNEIVTEVKQSEEWEAVRMSILSIGLERGEKIGLEKGLNQGKAQSILELLEESGPVTMKTRKMILDETDAERLSVWLKAAARAGSEADFLSKIC
;
A
#
# COMPACT_ATOMS: atom_id res chain seq x y z
N ARG A 1 2.61 -37.22 -3.45
CA ARG A 1 1.91 -36.01 -3.95
C ARG A 1 1.68 -35.11 -2.75
N THR A 2 2.62 -34.24 -2.50
CA THR A 2 2.55 -33.15 -1.52
C THR A 2 1.63 -32.07 -2.11
N THR A 3 0.46 -31.89 -1.53
CA THR A 3 -0.43 -30.77 -1.80
C THR A 3 0.23 -29.52 -1.24
N GLU A 4 0.83 -28.70 -2.11
CA GLU A 4 1.11 -27.29 -1.83
C GLU A 4 -0.23 -26.62 -1.49
N ARG A 5 -0.40 -26.27 -0.21
CA ARG A 5 -1.43 -25.32 0.20
C ARG A 5 -1.03 -23.96 -0.37
N THR A 6 -1.59 -23.60 -1.51
CA THR A 6 -1.60 -22.20 -1.96
C THR A 6 -2.29 -21.37 -0.88
N MET A 7 -1.53 -20.56 -0.14
CA MET A 7 -2.08 -19.53 0.74
C MET A 7 -3.02 -18.62 -0.08
N PRO A 8 -4.16 -18.21 0.46
CA PRO A 8 -5.04 -17.30 -0.24
C PRO A 8 -4.29 -15.99 -0.55
N MET A 9 -4.42 -15.50 -1.79
CA MET A 9 -3.74 -14.27 -2.28
C MET A 9 -3.98 -13.03 -1.40
N THR A 10 -5.06 -13.01 -0.62
CA THR A 10 -5.41 -11.94 0.33
C THR A 10 -4.41 -11.80 1.48
N GLN A 11 -3.90 -12.89 2.02
CA GLN A 11 -2.96 -12.87 3.15
C GLN A 11 -1.61 -12.26 2.76
N ASN A 12 -1.14 -12.55 1.54
CA ASN A 12 0.15 -12.06 1.05
C ASN A 12 0.18 -10.52 0.82
N VAL A 13 -0.95 -9.91 0.43
CA VAL A 13 -1.01 -8.45 0.22
C VAL A 13 -1.06 -7.71 1.55
N TRP A 14 -1.83 -8.21 2.53
CA TRP A 14 -1.85 -7.64 3.88
C TRP A 14 -0.46 -7.68 4.52
N GLU A 15 0.25 -8.81 4.41
CA GLU A 15 1.62 -8.96 4.90
C GLU A 15 2.60 -7.96 4.27
N GLN A 16 2.46 -7.69 2.97
CA GLN A 16 3.31 -6.72 2.27
C GLN A 16 3.08 -5.28 2.73
N GLU A 17 1.81 -4.89 2.96
CA GLU A 17 1.49 -3.56 3.46
C GLU A 17 1.82 -3.43 4.96
N ALA A 18 1.49 -4.43 5.77
CA ALA A 18 1.79 -4.44 7.20
C ALA A 18 3.29 -4.32 7.52
N VAL A 19 4.15 -4.84 6.64
CA VAL A 19 5.61 -4.69 6.79
C VAL A 19 6.05 -3.22 6.68
N LYS A 20 5.32 -2.39 5.94
CA LYS A 20 5.62 -0.95 5.85
C LYS A 20 5.37 -0.24 7.18
N ASP A 21 4.49 -0.78 8.01
CA ASP A 21 4.16 -0.25 9.32
C ASP A 21 5.13 -0.71 10.45
N LEU A 22 6.14 -1.54 10.15
CA LEU A 22 7.11 -2.03 11.14
C LEU A 22 7.91 -0.90 11.80
N VAL A 23 8.22 0.16 11.06
CA VAL A 23 8.94 1.33 11.60
C VAL A 23 8.13 1.98 12.71
N GLN A 24 6.82 2.10 12.54
CA GLN A 24 5.90 2.68 13.53
C GLN A 24 5.81 1.83 14.81
N LEU A 25 6.04 0.52 14.72
CA LEU A 25 6.13 -0.34 15.91
C LEU A 25 7.33 -0.01 16.79
N GLU A 26 8.48 0.28 16.19
CA GLU A 26 9.71 0.65 16.91
C GLU A 26 9.59 2.04 17.52
N GLU A 27 9.00 2.99 16.80
CA GLU A 27 8.78 4.36 17.25
C GLU A 27 7.59 4.50 18.21
N GLY A 28 6.70 3.50 18.26
CA GLY A 28 5.50 3.47 19.12
C GLY A 28 4.36 4.38 18.67
N GLU A 29 4.48 5.04 17.52
CA GLU A 29 3.54 6.05 17.04
C GLU A 29 2.96 5.66 15.66
N PHE A 30 1.77 5.06 15.68
CA PHE A 30 0.98 4.91 14.46
C PHE A 30 0.16 6.16 14.16
N ASN A 31 0.18 6.58 12.89
CA ASN A 31 -0.62 7.65 12.36
C ASN A 31 -1.77 7.13 11.48
N LEU A 32 -2.80 7.92 11.28
CA LEU A 32 -3.95 7.51 10.47
C LEU A 32 -3.60 7.33 8.97
N CYS A 33 -2.43 7.79 8.54
CA CYS A 33 -1.87 7.48 7.22
C CYS A 33 -1.17 6.12 7.17
N ASP A 34 -0.97 5.43 8.30
CA ASP A 34 -0.40 4.09 8.32
C ASP A 34 -1.49 3.07 8.03
N PHE A 35 -1.17 2.10 7.18
CA PHE A 35 -2.13 1.16 6.61
C PHE A 35 -2.99 0.45 7.67
N ALA A 36 -2.35 -0.12 8.70
CA ALA A 36 -3.05 -0.90 9.71
C ALA A 36 -4.00 -0.05 10.56
N LEU A 37 -3.58 1.17 10.96
CA LEU A 37 -4.43 2.06 11.73
C LEU A 37 -5.56 2.61 10.88
N PHE A 38 -5.30 2.99 9.63
CA PHE A 38 -6.33 3.42 8.69
C PHE A 38 -7.45 2.38 8.56
N LEU A 39 -7.11 1.12 8.28
CA LEU A 39 -8.09 0.05 8.18
C LEU A 39 -8.87 -0.15 9.48
N SER A 40 -8.19 -0.17 10.62
CA SER A 40 -8.82 -0.38 11.92
C SER A 40 -9.83 0.72 12.25
N VAL A 41 -9.51 1.98 11.93
CA VAL A 41 -10.38 3.14 12.16
C VAL A 41 -11.53 3.20 11.15
N MET A 42 -11.28 2.89 9.87
CA MET A 42 -12.31 2.96 8.81
C MET A 42 -13.40 1.88 8.94
N LYS A 43 -13.24 0.88 9.81
CA LYS A 43 -14.32 -0.04 10.22
C LYS A 43 -15.45 0.69 10.96
N ASN A 44 -15.13 1.78 11.65
CA ASN A 44 -16.11 2.60 12.36
C ASN A 44 -16.86 3.48 11.36
N GLU A 45 -18.19 3.31 11.27
CA GLU A 45 -19.04 4.05 10.33
C GLU A 45 -18.95 5.56 10.51
N THR A 46 -18.91 6.05 11.75
CA THR A 46 -18.80 7.50 12.04
C THR A 46 -17.47 8.06 11.57
N ALA A 47 -16.36 7.36 11.82
CA ALA A 47 -15.04 7.77 11.34
C ALA A 47 -15.00 7.81 9.80
N HIS A 48 -15.50 6.75 9.16
CA HIS A 48 -15.53 6.66 7.70
C HIS A 48 -16.41 7.75 7.09
N ARG A 49 -17.61 7.96 7.64
CA ARG A 49 -18.51 9.05 7.23
C ARG A 49 -17.84 10.42 7.39
N ASN A 50 -17.19 10.69 8.52
CA ASN A 50 -16.56 11.98 8.77
C ASN A 50 -15.43 12.26 7.76
N VAL A 51 -14.60 11.26 7.46
CA VAL A 51 -13.54 11.37 6.44
C VAL A 51 -14.15 11.64 5.06
N LEU A 52 -15.13 10.85 4.61
CA LEU A 52 -15.76 11.05 3.31
C LEU A 52 -16.50 12.39 3.23
N SER A 53 -17.22 12.79 4.28
CA SER A 53 -17.93 14.06 4.37
C SER A 53 -16.99 15.26 4.17
N ILE A 54 -15.79 15.22 4.73
CA ILE A 54 -14.78 16.26 4.51
C ILE A 54 -14.21 16.19 3.10
N ILE A 55 -13.88 15.00 2.59
CA ILE A 55 -13.34 14.81 1.24
C ILE A 55 -14.33 15.34 0.17
N MET A 56 -15.62 15.03 0.35
CA MET A 56 -16.67 15.44 -0.57
C MET A 56 -17.13 16.91 -0.37
N GLY A 57 -16.84 17.49 0.80
CA GLY A 57 -17.37 18.82 1.18
C GLY A 57 -18.87 18.77 1.52
N GLU A 58 -19.40 17.61 1.89
CA GLU A 58 -20.81 17.37 2.16
C GLU A 58 -21.01 17.16 3.67
N LYS A 59 -21.83 18.01 4.31
CA LYS A 59 -22.08 17.89 5.76
C LYS A 59 -23.07 16.79 6.11
N ASP A 60 -24.05 16.54 5.25
CA ASP A 60 -25.17 15.65 5.48
C ASP A 60 -24.98 14.29 4.77
N LEU A 61 -23.72 13.84 4.66
CA LEU A 61 -23.42 12.52 4.10
C LEU A 61 -23.84 11.44 5.09
N GLU A 62 -24.72 10.55 4.65
CA GLU A 62 -25.16 9.38 5.42
C GLU A 62 -24.73 8.10 4.71
N LEU A 63 -24.06 7.21 5.43
CA LEU A 63 -23.62 5.92 4.90
C LEU A 63 -24.67 4.84 5.18
N LYS A 64 -24.82 3.94 4.24
CA LYS A 64 -25.64 2.74 4.35
C LYS A 64 -24.82 1.52 4.72
N GLU A 65 -23.62 1.42 4.18
CA GLU A 65 -22.73 0.28 4.34
C GLU A 65 -21.28 0.75 4.35
N VAL A 66 -20.47 0.13 5.20
CA VAL A 66 -19.01 0.32 5.24
C VAL A 66 -18.32 -1.04 5.24
N HIS A 67 -17.25 -1.16 4.48
CA HIS A 67 -16.41 -2.35 4.38
C HIS A 67 -14.94 -1.94 4.35
N VAL A 68 -14.08 -2.76 4.92
CA VAL A 68 -12.62 -2.62 4.80
C VAL A 68 -12.03 -3.90 4.25
N GLU A 69 -10.92 -3.80 3.52
CA GLU A 69 -10.23 -4.93 2.88
C GLU A 69 -11.15 -5.77 1.97
N GLU A 70 -12.12 -5.11 1.33
CA GLU A 70 -13.03 -5.82 0.42
C GLU A 70 -12.30 -6.26 -0.84
N VAL A 71 -12.39 -7.56 -1.15
CA VAL A 71 -11.79 -8.12 -2.35
C VAL A 71 -12.84 -8.23 -3.45
N ILE A 72 -12.58 -7.56 -4.57
CA ILE A 72 -13.37 -7.73 -5.78
C ILE A 72 -12.60 -8.65 -6.72
N LEU A 73 -13.15 -9.85 -6.93
CA LEU A 73 -12.54 -10.87 -7.76
C LEU A 73 -12.70 -10.52 -9.24
N ASN A 74 -11.69 -10.87 -10.02
CA ASN A 74 -11.72 -10.88 -11.46
C ASN A 74 -11.83 -12.34 -11.95
N ARG A 75 -11.81 -12.55 -13.26
CA ARG A 75 -11.76 -13.90 -13.84
C ARG A 75 -10.52 -14.64 -13.36
N SER A 76 -10.61 -15.98 -13.32
CA SER A 76 -9.48 -16.84 -12.96
C SER A 76 -8.20 -16.47 -13.75
N GLY A 77 -7.09 -16.31 -13.06
CA GLY A 77 -5.81 -15.89 -13.65
C GLY A 77 -5.69 -14.39 -13.96
N GLN A 78 -6.70 -13.60 -13.64
CA GLN A 78 -6.68 -12.13 -13.78
C GLN A 78 -6.48 -11.46 -12.43
N ARG A 79 -5.87 -10.26 -12.42
CA ARG A 79 -5.65 -9.49 -11.19
C ARG A 79 -6.98 -9.07 -10.57
N ALA A 80 -7.24 -9.48 -9.33
CA ALA A 80 -8.29 -8.92 -8.48
C ALA A 80 -7.85 -7.56 -7.91
N ILE A 81 -8.79 -6.82 -7.33
CA ILE A 81 -8.49 -5.66 -6.49
C ILE A 81 -8.90 -5.94 -5.04
N ARG A 82 -8.20 -5.34 -4.12
CA ARG A 82 -8.58 -5.21 -2.73
C ARG A 82 -8.74 -3.73 -2.45
N LEU A 83 -9.91 -3.35 -1.95
CA LEU A 83 -10.22 -1.99 -1.55
C LEU A 83 -9.89 -1.82 -0.07
N ASP A 84 -9.11 -0.78 0.27
CA ASP A 84 -8.74 -0.50 1.66
C ASP A 84 -9.99 -0.15 2.48
N ALA A 85 -10.75 0.84 2.05
CA ALA A 85 -12.01 1.23 2.66
C ALA A 85 -13.06 1.49 1.58
N ARG A 86 -14.24 0.87 1.73
CA ARG A 86 -15.39 1.05 0.84
C ARG A 86 -16.61 1.45 1.64
N ALA A 87 -17.39 2.37 1.09
CA ALA A 87 -18.69 2.73 1.62
C ALA A 87 -19.72 2.88 0.50
N THR A 88 -21.00 2.68 0.86
CA THR A 88 -22.14 3.05 0.03
C THR A 88 -23.00 4.02 0.83
N ASP A 89 -23.42 5.13 0.25
CA ASP A 89 -24.31 6.06 0.91
C ASP A 89 -25.79 5.71 0.68
N ILE A 90 -26.68 6.43 1.37
CA ILE A 90 -28.13 6.22 1.25
C ILE A 90 -28.66 6.55 -0.16
N SER A 91 -27.96 7.36 -0.95
CA SER A 91 -28.32 7.66 -2.34
C SER A 91 -27.83 6.59 -3.32
N GLY A 92 -27.04 5.63 -2.87
CA GLY A 92 -26.50 4.54 -3.67
C GLY A 92 -25.16 4.86 -4.33
N ARG A 93 -24.47 5.96 -3.98
CA ARG A 93 -23.11 6.23 -4.45
C ARG A 93 -22.13 5.27 -3.78
N ASN A 94 -21.19 4.75 -4.55
CA ASN A 94 -20.11 3.91 -4.05
C ASN A 94 -18.82 4.73 -3.90
N PHE A 95 -18.19 4.59 -2.74
CA PHE A 95 -16.91 5.23 -2.42
C PHE A 95 -15.85 4.15 -2.18
N ALA A 96 -14.70 4.30 -2.80
CA ALA A 96 -13.49 3.56 -2.48
C ALA A 96 -12.41 4.55 -2.06
N THR A 97 -11.80 4.35 -0.89
CA THR A 97 -10.75 5.20 -0.35
C THR A 97 -9.51 4.36 -0.09
N GLU A 98 -8.42 4.71 -0.74
CA GLU A 98 -7.16 4.00 -0.74
C GLU A 98 -6.08 4.85 -0.06
N MET A 99 -5.41 4.31 0.95
CA MET A 99 -4.25 4.92 1.56
C MET A 99 -2.98 4.44 0.85
N GLN A 100 -2.28 5.34 0.16
CA GLN A 100 -1.12 4.98 -0.66
C GLN A 100 0.11 5.81 -0.30
N ASN A 101 0.96 5.25 0.56
CA ASN A 101 2.17 5.91 1.03
C ASN A 101 3.33 5.83 0.02
N ASP A 102 3.40 4.75 -0.77
CA ASP A 102 4.39 4.56 -1.81
C ASP A 102 3.75 4.71 -3.20
N THR A 103 4.08 5.80 -3.88
CA THR A 103 3.55 6.13 -5.22
C THR A 103 4.58 5.94 -6.34
N GLU A 104 5.81 5.50 -6.01
CA GLU A 104 6.88 5.39 -6.99
C GLU A 104 6.84 4.07 -7.77
N GLN A 105 6.24 3.02 -7.20
CA GLN A 105 6.23 1.69 -7.78
C GLN A 105 5.10 1.43 -8.78
N ASP A 106 4.05 2.29 -8.80
CA ASP A 106 2.87 2.05 -9.66
C ASP A 106 2.26 3.36 -10.18
N ASP A 107 1.54 3.29 -11.30
CA ASP A 107 0.80 4.43 -11.87
C ASP A 107 -0.60 4.50 -11.24
N MET A 108 -0.76 5.38 -10.27
CA MET A 108 -2.01 5.58 -9.54
C MET A 108 -3.18 5.98 -10.46
N ARG A 109 -2.92 6.69 -11.56
CA ARG A 109 -3.95 7.09 -12.53
C ARG A 109 -4.52 5.88 -13.28
N ARG A 110 -3.63 4.97 -13.71
CA ARG A 110 -4.03 3.71 -14.35
C ARG A 110 -4.67 2.75 -13.37
N ARG A 111 -4.18 2.72 -12.12
CA ARG A 111 -4.77 1.93 -11.03
C ARG A 111 -6.20 2.39 -10.75
N ALA A 112 -6.45 3.70 -10.65
CA ALA A 112 -7.80 4.25 -10.48
C ALA A 112 -8.75 3.81 -11.60
N ARG A 113 -8.30 3.85 -12.87
CA ARG A 113 -9.09 3.36 -14.00
C ARG A 113 -9.42 1.86 -13.89
N PHE A 114 -8.45 1.05 -13.49
CA PHE A 114 -8.64 -0.39 -13.33
C PHE A 114 -9.62 -0.72 -12.19
N TYR A 115 -9.50 -0.02 -11.07
CA TYR A 115 -10.41 -0.15 -9.94
C TYR A 115 -11.84 0.20 -10.32
N GLN A 116 -12.04 1.29 -11.07
CA GLN A 116 -13.34 1.71 -11.57
C GLN A 116 -14.03 0.58 -12.35
N GLY A 117 -13.34 0.00 -13.33
CA GLY A 117 -13.90 -1.07 -14.15
C GLY A 117 -14.25 -2.33 -13.34
N LEU A 118 -13.45 -2.68 -12.33
CA LEU A 118 -13.74 -3.84 -11.48
C LEU A 118 -14.87 -3.58 -10.48
N MET A 119 -15.01 -2.36 -9.95
CA MET A 119 -16.11 -2.00 -9.07
C MET A 119 -17.48 -2.05 -9.78
N ASP A 120 -17.51 -1.75 -11.08
CA ASP A 120 -18.73 -1.80 -11.88
C ASP A 120 -19.14 -3.25 -12.27
N THR A 121 -18.15 -4.13 -12.42
CA THR A 121 -18.35 -5.50 -12.91
C THR A 121 -19.36 -6.33 -12.08
N PRO A 122 -19.34 -6.36 -10.75
CA PRO A 122 -20.28 -7.17 -9.97
C PRO A 122 -21.70 -6.58 -9.92
N VAL A 123 -21.89 -5.32 -10.29
CA VAL A 123 -23.19 -4.65 -10.23
C VAL A 123 -24.11 -5.12 -11.34
N LEU A 124 -23.59 -5.34 -12.54
CA LEU A 124 -24.37 -5.76 -13.69
C LEU A 124 -24.25 -7.27 -13.91
N LYS A 125 -25.34 -7.99 -13.64
CA LYS A 125 -25.44 -9.42 -13.95
C LYS A 125 -25.79 -9.61 -15.44
N SER A 126 -25.32 -10.69 -16.06
CA SER A 126 -25.73 -11.02 -17.43
C SER A 126 -27.24 -11.34 -17.48
N GLY A 127 -27.95 -10.75 -18.45
CA GLY A 127 -29.39 -10.94 -18.63
C GLY A 127 -30.03 -9.80 -19.39
N ARG A 128 -31.23 -10.07 -19.96
CA ARG A 128 -31.97 -9.08 -20.76
C ARG A 128 -32.47 -7.87 -19.98
N GLU A 129 -32.61 -8.00 -18.65
CA GLU A 129 -33.19 -6.95 -17.78
C GLU A 129 -32.09 -6.04 -17.20
N THR A 130 -30.82 -6.41 -17.35
CA THR A 130 -29.70 -5.61 -16.85
C THR A 130 -29.40 -4.45 -17.79
N ARG A 131 -29.45 -3.23 -17.28
CA ARG A 131 -29.21 -2.01 -18.05
C ARG A 131 -28.12 -1.19 -17.40
N TYR A 132 -27.26 -0.57 -18.22
CA TYR A 132 -26.13 0.28 -17.75
C TYR A 132 -26.60 1.46 -16.89
N LYS A 133 -27.84 1.95 -17.05
CA LYS A 133 -28.41 3.01 -16.21
C LYS A 133 -28.53 2.63 -14.71
N TYR A 134 -28.31 1.38 -14.36
CA TYR A 134 -28.31 0.90 -12.97
C TYR A 134 -26.92 0.88 -12.34
N LEU A 135 -25.87 1.26 -13.09
CA LEU A 135 -24.56 1.48 -12.50
C LEU A 135 -24.64 2.66 -11.53
N PRO A 136 -24.24 2.47 -10.29
CA PRO A 136 -24.23 3.55 -9.31
C PRO A 136 -23.10 4.55 -9.62
N PRO A 137 -23.22 5.81 -9.24
CA PRO A 137 -22.09 6.71 -9.22
C PRO A 137 -20.99 6.15 -8.33
N THR A 138 -19.75 6.20 -8.81
CA THR A 138 -18.58 5.63 -8.14
C THR A 138 -17.47 6.65 -7.99
N ILE A 139 -17.03 6.86 -6.77
CA ILE A 139 -16.00 7.81 -6.40
C ILE A 139 -14.79 7.02 -5.87
N ILE A 140 -13.65 7.13 -6.53
CA ILE A 140 -12.40 6.52 -6.10
C ILE A 140 -11.46 7.59 -5.61
N THR A 141 -11.04 7.48 -4.36
CA THR A 141 -10.13 8.42 -3.71
C THR A 141 -8.80 7.74 -3.38
N PHE A 142 -7.70 8.28 -3.86
CA PHE A 142 -6.36 7.94 -3.40
C PHE A 142 -5.83 9.04 -2.48
N ILE A 143 -5.39 8.67 -1.29
CA ILE A 143 -4.72 9.56 -0.34
C ILE A 143 -3.22 9.26 -0.41
N THR A 144 -2.42 10.24 -0.82
CA THR A 144 -0.98 10.06 -1.06
C THR A 144 -0.14 10.97 -0.18
N GLN A 145 1.04 10.51 0.22
CA GLN A 145 1.98 11.35 0.97
C GLN A 145 2.67 12.41 0.10
N LYS A 146 2.85 12.12 -1.20
CA LYS A 146 3.51 13.00 -2.17
C LYS A 146 2.53 13.46 -3.25
N ASP A 147 2.78 14.62 -3.82
CA ASP A 147 2.02 15.13 -4.96
C ASP A 147 2.39 14.40 -6.26
N ILE A 148 1.51 13.54 -6.74
CA ILE A 148 1.71 12.77 -7.98
C ILE A 148 1.52 13.59 -9.26
N PHE A 149 0.99 14.82 -9.16
CA PHE A 149 0.78 15.73 -10.30
C PHE A 149 1.73 16.93 -10.32
N GLY A 150 2.39 17.22 -9.19
CA GLY A 150 3.37 18.30 -9.08
C GLY A 150 2.77 19.70 -9.25
N LYS A 151 1.52 19.92 -8.84
CA LYS A 151 0.82 21.22 -8.94
C LYS A 151 0.48 21.82 -7.59
N ASP A 152 0.93 21.19 -6.51
CA ASP A 152 0.77 21.65 -5.13
C ASP A 152 -0.69 21.97 -4.74
N LEU A 153 -1.63 21.09 -5.12
CA LEU A 153 -2.99 21.11 -4.61
C LEU A 153 -3.19 19.99 -3.59
N ALA A 154 -3.95 20.25 -2.53
CA ALA A 154 -4.35 19.24 -1.53
C ALA A 154 -5.35 18.24 -2.13
N LYS A 155 -6.12 18.64 -3.15
CA LYS A 155 -7.12 17.80 -3.82
C LYS A 155 -7.12 18.03 -5.31
N TYR A 156 -7.11 16.93 -6.05
CA TYR A 156 -7.35 16.88 -7.50
C TYR A 156 -8.58 16.04 -7.76
N THR A 157 -9.55 16.60 -8.45
CA THR A 157 -10.78 15.91 -8.83
C THR A 157 -10.85 15.79 -10.35
N PHE A 158 -11.03 14.58 -10.85
CA PHE A 158 -11.14 14.28 -12.27
C PHE A 158 -12.51 13.68 -12.58
N THR A 159 -13.13 14.26 -13.60
CA THR A 159 -14.33 13.75 -14.26
C THR A 159 -14.10 13.77 -15.77
N GLU A 160 -14.88 13.01 -16.54
CA GLU A 160 -14.78 12.98 -17.99
C GLU A 160 -15.39 14.26 -18.59
N GLN A 161 -14.66 14.93 -19.49
CA GLN A 161 -15.05 16.18 -20.15
C GLN A 161 -14.87 16.07 -21.67
N CYS A 162 -15.77 16.73 -22.43
CA CYS A 162 -15.68 16.81 -23.87
C CYS A 162 -14.51 17.72 -24.30
N GLU A 163 -13.69 17.26 -25.24
CA GLU A 163 -12.58 18.06 -25.76
C GLU A 163 -13.05 19.23 -26.67
N GLU A 164 -14.12 18.99 -27.42
CA GLU A 164 -14.65 19.98 -28.40
C GLU A 164 -15.50 21.04 -27.72
N ILE A 165 -16.17 20.74 -26.64
CA ILE A 165 -17.05 21.68 -25.93
C ILE A 165 -16.60 21.76 -24.48
N LYS A 166 -15.98 22.89 -24.12
CA LYS A 166 -15.62 23.17 -22.72
C LYS A 166 -16.85 23.11 -21.85
N ASP A 167 -16.92 22.83 -20.70
CA ASP A 167 -18.07 22.80 -19.78
C ASP A 167 -19.12 21.70 -20.08
N LEU A 168 -18.90 20.84 -21.10
CA LEU A 168 -19.71 19.67 -21.32
C LEU A 168 -19.04 18.47 -20.65
N HIS A 169 -19.64 17.97 -19.56
CA HIS A 169 -19.21 16.78 -18.85
C HIS A 169 -19.97 15.55 -19.36
N LEU A 170 -19.30 14.39 -19.32
CA LEU A 170 -19.92 13.12 -19.75
C LEU A 170 -21.02 12.66 -18.80
N GLU A 171 -20.92 13.02 -17.50
CA GLU A 171 -21.90 12.69 -16.45
C GLU A 171 -22.16 11.19 -16.34
N ASP A 172 -21.15 10.36 -16.57
CA ASP A 172 -21.23 8.90 -16.49
C ASP A 172 -21.27 8.38 -15.05
N GLY A 173 -21.23 9.27 -14.06
CA GLY A 173 -21.24 8.95 -12.64
C GLY A 173 -19.88 8.54 -12.06
N THR A 174 -18.78 8.62 -12.84
CA THR A 174 -17.45 8.31 -12.35
C THR A 174 -16.71 9.56 -11.87
N THR A 175 -16.05 9.45 -10.70
CA THR A 175 -15.17 10.50 -10.17
C THR A 175 -13.90 9.89 -9.59
N LYS A 176 -12.76 10.48 -9.90
CA LYS A 176 -11.48 10.10 -9.34
C LYS A 176 -10.90 11.27 -8.55
N ILE A 177 -10.58 11.04 -7.29
CA ILE A 177 -10.03 12.05 -6.39
C ILE A 177 -8.63 11.60 -5.97
N PHE A 178 -7.69 12.53 -6.04
CA PHE A 178 -6.34 12.33 -5.52
C PHE A 178 -6.07 13.39 -4.47
N LEU A 179 -5.78 12.96 -3.24
CA LEU A 179 -5.48 13.81 -2.11
C LEU A 179 -3.98 13.77 -1.83
N ASN A 180 -3.41 14.93 -1.61
CA ASN A 180 -1.98 15.12 -1.39
C ASN A 180 -1.74 15.66 0.02
N MET A 181 -1.24 14.80 0.92
CA MET A 181 -0.95 15.17 2.32
C MET A 181 0.25 16.13 2.47
N SER A 182 1.06 16.32 1.40
CA SER A 182 2.19 17.26 1.45
C SER A 182 1.79 18.70 1.20
N SER A 183 0.62 18.95 0.59
CA SER A 183 0.15 20.29 0.24
C SER A 183 -0.71 20.92 1.33
N LYS A 184 -0.57 22.22 1.45
CA LYS A 184 -1.45 23.09 2.27
C LYS A 184 -2.39 23.95 1.41
N ASN A 185 -2.34 23.76 0.08
CA ASN A 185 -3.12 24.53 -0.89
C ASN A 185 -4.44 23.82 -1.18
N GLY A 186 -5.47 24.14 -0.42
CA GLY A 186 -6.79 23.54 -0.56
C GLY A 186 -7.80 24.10 0.44
N GLU A 187 -8.97 23.49 0.48
CA GLU A 187 -10.01 23.82 1.45
C GLU A 187 -9.49 23.60 2.87
N PRO A 188 -9.64 24.56 3.79
CA PRO A 188 -8.97 24.51 5.09
C PRO A 188 -9.31 23.30 5.98
N VAL A 189 -10.56 22.80 5.93
CA VAL A 189 -10.97 21.62 6.71
C VAL A 189 -10.35 20.37 6.11
N LEU A 190 -10.32 20.26 4.78
CA LEU A 190 -9.67 19.13 4.09
C LEU A 190 -8.16 19.11 4.38
N VAL A 191 -7.49 20.25 4.28
CA VAL A 191 -6.06 20.35 4.64
C VAL A 191 -5.84 19.92 6.08
N SER A 192 -6.69 20.40 7.02
CA SER A 192 -6.61 20.00 8.43
C SER A 192 -6.79 18.49 8.63
N LEU A 193 -7.72 17.85 7.91
CA LEU A 193 -7.88 16.41 7.93
C LEU A 193 -6.60 15.70 7.43
N LEU A 194 -6.04 16.12 6.31
CA LEU A 194 -4.83 15.52 5.74
C LEU A 194 -3.61 15.66 6.65
N GLN A 195 -3.46 16.83 7.31
CA GLN A 195 -2.40 17.03 8.30
C GLN A 195 -2.64 16.20 9.57
N TYR A 196 -3.89 16.05 10.01
CA TYR A 196 -4.24 15.14 11.09
C TYR A 196 -3.93 13.68 10.75
N MET A 197 -4.24 13.24 9.52
CA MET A 197 -3.91 11.87 9.09
C MET A 197 -2.40 11.62 9.09
N LYS A 198 -1.62 12.61 8.69
CA LYS A 198 -0.16 12.53 8.63
C LYS A 198 0.50 12.49 10.03
N HIS A 199 -0.01 13.28 10.96
CA HIS A 199 0.40 13.33 12.36
C HIS A 199 -0.85 13.33 13.22
N THR A 200 -1.21 12.16 13.74
CA THR A 200 -2.52 11.89 14.35
C THR A 200 -2.58 12.38 15.78
N THR A 201 -2.59 13.70 15.94
CA THR A 201 -2.81 14.43 17.17
C THR A 201 -3.50 15.76 16.89
N LEU A 202 -4.45 16.17 17.76
CA LEU A 202 -5.11 17.48 17.67
C LEU A 202 -4.18 18.65 18.03
N GLU A 203 -3.03 18.37 18.63
CA GLU A 203 -2.00 19.35 18.97
C GLU A 203 -1.10 19.67 17.78
N ASN A 204 -1.27 18.99 16.66
CA ASN A 204 -0.52 19.26 15.43
C ASN A 204 -0.76 20.72 14.98
N PRO A 205 0.28 21.58 14.95
CA PRO A 205 0.13 23.01 14.61
C PRO A 205 -0.27 23.25 13.16
N GLU A 206 -0.19 22.23 12.30
CA GLU A 206 -0.61 22.30 10.91
C GLU A 206 -2.12 22.10 10.72
N ILE A 207 -2.86 21.76 11.77
CA ILE A 207 -4.32 21.72 11.76
C ILE A 207 -4.85 23.16 11.87
N LEU A 208 -5.31 23.71 10.76
CA LEU A 208 -5.77 25.09 10.66
C LEU A 208 -7.17 25.29 11.25
N VAL A 209 -8.03 24.28 11.12
CA VAL A 209 -9.44 24.32 11.52
C VAL A 209 -9.73 23.14 12.44
N LYS A 210 -10.25 23.44 13.62
CA LYS A 210 -10.79 22.44 14.56
C LYS A 210 -12.23 22.10 14.16
N ASP A 211 -12.37 21.27 13.14
CA ASP A 211 -13.67 20.77 12.68
C ASP A 211 -14.13 19.65 13.61
N GLU A 212 -15.42 19.65 13.93
CA GLU A 212 -16.05 18.71 14.86
C GLU A 212 -15.89 17.25 14.39
N ARG A 213 -15.89 17.01 13.07
CA ARG A 213 -15.69 15.69 12.47
C ARG A 213 -14.26 15.17 12.68
N ILE A 214 -13.26 16.06 12.68
CA ILE A 214 -11.87 15.70 12.99
C ILE A 214 -11.71 15.42 14.49
N MET A 215 -12.39 16.16 15.35
CA MET A 215 -12.38 15.91 16.80
C MET A 215 -13.02 14.55 17.12
N GLN A 216 -14.17 14.24 16.56
CA GLN A 216 -14.80 12.91 16.68
C GLN A 216 -13.94 11.80 16.12
N LEU A 217 -13.27 12.04 14.98
CA LEU A 217 -12.33 11.09 14.41
C LEU A 217 -11.18 10.80 15.37
N ASN A 218 -10.64 11.82 16.04
CA ASN A 218 -9.58 11.64 17.04
C ASN A 218 -10.04 10.85 18.28
N GLU A 219 -11.27 11.04 18.73
CA GLU A 219 -11.85 10.24 19.81
C GLU A 219 -11.90 8.76 19.41
N ILE A 220 -12.42 8.47 18.21
CA ILE A 220 -12.49 7.10 17.67
C ILE A 220 -11.08 6.49 17.48
N VAL A 221 -10.12 7.26 16.97
CA VAL A 221 -8.73 6.80 16.85
C VAL A 221 -8.15 6.44 18.21
N THR A 222 -8.45 7.23 19.23
CA THR A 222 -7.98 6.99 20.62
C THR A 222 -8.60 5.70 21.16
N GLU A 223 -9.90 5.50 20.97
CA GLU A 223 -10.59 4.27 21.37
C GLU A 223 -10.03 3.04 20.65
N VAL A 224 -9.83 3.14 19.32
CA VAL A 224 -9.23 2.06 18.54
C VAL A 224 -7.83 1.71 19.05
N LYS A 225 -6.98 2.70 19.29
CA LYS A 225 -5.61 2.48 19.81
C LYS A 225 -5.57 1.84 21.21
N GLN A 226 -6.66 1.93 21.97
CA GLN A 226 -6.79 1.32 23.30
C GLN A 226 -7.50 -0.04 23.27
N SER A 227 -7.99 -0.49 22.11
CA SER A 227 -8.72 -1.74 21.97
C SER A 227 -7.83 -2.99 21.95
N GLU A 228 -8.38 -4.13 22.40
CA GLU A 228 -7.70 -5.42 22.31
C GLU A 228 -7.48 -5.85 20.85
N GLU A 229 -8.39 -5.48 19.96
CA GLU A 229 -8.26 -5.75 18.52
C GLU A 229 -7.05 -5.03 17.92
N TRP A 230 -6.82 -3.79 18.33
CA TRP A 230 -5.63 -3.05 17.88
C TRP A 230 -4.33 -3.66 18.41
N GLU A 231 -4.32 -4.11 19.66
CA GLU A 231 -3.16 -4.82 20.21
C GLU A 231 -2.88 -6.12 19.43
N ALA A 232 -3.92 -6.87 19.09
CA ALA A 232 -3.79 -8.06 18.24
C ALA A 232 -3.23 -7.73 16.84
N VAL A 233 -3.65 -6.61 16.24
CA VAL A 233 -3.11 -6.13 14.96
C VAL A 233 -1.62 -5.80 15.09
N ARG A 234 -1.22 -5.05 16.13
CA ARG A 234 0.19 -4.73 16.40
C ARG A 234 1.05 -5.97 16.59
N MET A 235 0.57 -6.93 17.35
CA MET A 235 1.26 -8.21 17.56
C MET A 235 1.40 -9.00 16.26
N SER A 236 0.39 -8.97 15.40
CA SER A 236 0.46 -9.60 14.07
C SER A 236 1.52 -8.95 13.19
N ILE A 237 1.59 -7.61 13.14
CA ILE A 237 2.62 -6.88 12.40
C ILE A 237 4.02 -7.25 12.92
N LEU A 238 4.19 -7.29 14.25
CA LEU A 238 5.45 -7.68 14.88
C LEU A 238 5.86 -9.11 14.51
N SER A 239 4.93 -10.06 14.55
CA SER A 239 5.18 -11.46 14.19
C SER A 239 5.66 -11.58 12.74
N ILE A 240 5.00 -10.89 11.79
CA ILE A 240 5.40 -10.86 10.38
C ILE A 240 6.79 -10.24 10.23
N GLY A 241 7.08 -9.19 10.98
CA GLY A 241 8.38 -8.54 10.97
C GLY A 241 9.51 -9.44 11.46
N LEU A 242 9.28 -10.17 12.55
CA LEU A 242 10.24 -11.11 13.10
C LEU A 242 10.51 -12.28 12.14
N GLU A 243 9.46 -12.90 11.59
CA GLU A 243 9.58 -14.00 10.62
C GLU A 243 10.35 -13.54 9.36
N ARG A 244 10.05 -12.35 8.86
CA ARG A 244 10.75 -11.79 7.71
C ARG A 244 12.20 -11.44 8.03
N GLY A 245 12.46 -10.87 9.20
CA GLY A 245 13.82 -10.58 9.69
C GLY A 245 14.66 -11.84 9.83
N GLU A 246 14.10 -12.91 10.39
CA GLU A 246 14.74 -14.21 10.50
C GLU A 246 15.09 -14.80 9.14
N LYS A 247 14.14 -14.78 8.19
CA LYS A 247 14.37 -15.26 6.82
C LYS A 247 15.47 -14.48 6.10
N ILE A 248 15.45 -13.15 6.18
CA ILE A 248 16.49 -12.29 5.59
C ILE A 248 17.84 -12.53 6.27
N GLY A 249 17.85 -12.67 7.60
CA GLY A 249 19.06 -12.97 8.38
C GLY A 249 19.67 -14.31 7.99
N LEU A 250 18.85 -15.35 7.84
CA LEU A 250 19.28 -16.68 7.40
C LEU A 250 19.85 -16.66 5.98
N GLU A 251 19.17 -15.97 5.05
CA GLU A 251 19.63 -15.84 3.66
C GLU A 251 20.97 -15.08 3.57
N LYS A 252 21.08 -13.96 4.28
CA LYS A 252 22.34 -13.20 4.36
C LYS A 252 23.46 -14.03 4.99
N GLY A 253 23.19 -14.73 6.08
CA GLY A 253 24.15 -15.59 6.74
C GLY A 253 24.65 -16.73 5.83
N LEU A 254 23.74 -17.37 5.09
CA LEU A 254 24.07 -18.39 4.10
C LEU A 254 24.95 -17.83 2.96
N ASN A 255 24.64 -16.66 2.44
CA ASN A 255 25.41 -16.02 1.38
C ASN A 255 26.80 -15.59 1.88
N GLN A 256 26.88 -15.00 3.06
CA GLN A 256 28.16 -14.68 3.70
C GLN A 256 29.02 -15.93 3.96
N GLY A 257 28.40 -17.02 4.44
CA GLY A 257 29.09 -18.29 4.63
C GLY A 257 29.62 -18.87 3.34
N LYS A 258 28.86 -18.83 2.24
CA LYS A 258 29.32 -19.23 0.91
C LYS A 258 30.48 -18.37 0.42
N ALA A 259 30.38 -17.04 0.54
CA ALA A 259 31.41 -16.10 0.14
C ALA A 259 32.72 -16.34 0.90
N GLN A 260 32.61 -16.59 2.21
CA GLN A 260 33.77 -16.93 3.05
C GLN A 260 34.40 -18.27 2.64
N SER A 261 33.59 -19.30 2.40
CA SER A 261 34.09 -20.60 1.92
C SER A 261 34.77 -20.52 0.55
N ILE A 262 34.26 -19.67 -0.35
CA ILE A 262 34.93 -19.41 -1.66
C ILE A 262 36.31 -18.82 -1.42
N LEU A 263 36.44 -17.84 -0.53
CA LEU A 263 37.74 -17.21 -0.22
C LEU A 263 38.71 -18.21 0.41
N GLU A 264 38.26 -19.01 1.36
CA GLU A 264 39.08 -20.03 2.01
C GLU A 264 39.64 -21.04 1.00
N LEU A 265 38.78 -21.57 0.10
CA LEU A 265 39.24 -22.49 -0.97
C LEU A 265 40.24 -21.85 -1.92
N LEU A 266 40.05 -20.59 -2.27
CA LEU A 266 41.00 -19.87 -3.14
C LEU A 266 42.33 -19.58 -2.43
N GLU A 267 42.30 -19.25 -1.15
CA GLU A 267 43.49 -19.00 -0.34
C GLU A 267 44.35 -20.24 -0.13
N GLU A 268 43.71 -21.43 -0.07
CA GLU A 268 44.47 -22.70 -0.09
C GLU A 268 45.25 -22.92 -1.39
N SER A 269 44.74 -22.36 -2.51
CA SER A 269 45.39 -22.47 -3.82
C SER A 269 46.40 -21.37 -4.13
N GLY A 270 46.48 -20.33 -3.27
CA GLY A 270 47.40 -19.19 -3.41
C GLY A 270 46.80 -17.85 -2.97
N PRO A 271 47.57 -16.75 -3.13
CA PRO A 271 47.11 -15.43 -2.69
C PRO A 271 45.93 -14.95 -3.55
N VAL A 272 44.93 -14.36 -2.90
CA VAL A 272 43.72 -13.78 -3.54
C VAL A 272 43.83 -12.26 -3.54
N THR A 273 43.66 -11.62 -4.69
CA THR A 273 43.72 -10.16 -4.82
C THR A 273 42.60 -9.47 -4.07
N MET A 274 42.82 -8.23 -3.64
CA MET A 274 41.78 -7.40 -2.98
C MET A 274 40.55 -7.19 -3.88
N LYS A 275 40.74 -7.13 -5.19
CA LYS A 275 39.65 -6.98 -6.17
C LYS A 275 38.75 -8.19 -6.18
N THR A 276 39.29 -9.39 -6.26
CA THR A 276 38.54 -10.66 -6.25
C THR A 276 37.87 -10.89 -4.90
N ARG A 277 38.59 -10.58 -3.79
CA ARG A 277 38.02 -10.65 -2.44
C ARG A 277 36.77 -9.77 -2.32
N LYS A 278 36.89 -8.50 -2.74
CA LYS A 278 35.75 -7.57 -2.71
C LYS A 278 34.59 -8.04 -3.58
N MET A 279 34.86 -8.49 -4.80
CA MET A 279 33.85 -9.02 -5.72
C MET A 279 33.04 -10.17 -5.10
N ILE A 280 33.72 -11.09 -4.38
CA ILE A 280 33.08 -12.25 -3.75
C ILE A 280 32.23 -11.81 -2.53
N LEU A 281 32.77 -10.89 -1.71
CA LEU A 281 32.07 -10.42 -0.50
C LEU A 281 30.86 -9.52 -0.81
N ASP A 282 30.90 -8.77 -1.93
CA ASP A 282 29.83 -7.88 -2.36
C ASP A 282 28.71 -8.62 -3.15
N GLU A 283 28.94 -9.90 -3.51
CA GLU A 283 27.92 -10.68 -4.22
C GLU A 283 26.77 -11.09 -3.30
N THR A 284 25.57 -10.81 -3.74
CA THR A 284 24.31 -11.09 -2.98
C THR A 284 23.46 -12.19 -3.59
N ASP A 285 23.72 -12.57 -4.84
CA ASP A 285 22.97 -13.62 -5.53
C ASP A 285 23.41 -15.02 -5.03
N ALA A 286 22.49 -15.71 -4.37
CA ALA A 286 22.71 -17.03 -3.78
C ALA A 286 23.04 -18.12 -4.82
N GLU A 287 22.48 -18.00 -6.04
CA GLU A 287 22.77 -18.96 -7.14
C GLU A 287 24.17 -18.72 -7.71
N ARG A 288 24.53 -17.47 -7.94
CA ARG A 288 25.90 -17.10 -8.38
C ARG A 288 26.95 -17.52 -7.35
N LEU A 289 26.73 -17.25 -6.08
CA LEU A 289 27.63 -17.72 -5.01
C LEU A 289 27.75 -19.25 -5.00
N SER A 290 26.67 -19.99 -5.26
CA SER A 290 26.69 -21.44 -5.35
C SER A 290 27.48 -21.95 -6.56
N VAL A 291 27.42 -21.26 -7.70
CA VAL A 291 28.23 -21.55 -8.88
C VAL A 291 29.70 -21.24 -8.61
N TRP A 292 29.98 -20.09 -8.01
CA TRP A 292 31.33 -19.67 -7.65
C TRP A 292 31.98 -20.61 -6.63
N LEU A 293 31.24 -21.11 -5.67
CA LEU A 293 31.75 -22.09 -4.70
C LEU A 293 32.23 -23.38 -5.38
N LYS A 294 31.42 -23.89 -6.33
CA LYS A 294 31.80 -25.05 -7.13
C LYS A 294 33.00 -24.79 -8.03
N ALA A 295 33.12 -23.59 -8.56
CA ALA A 295 34.26 -23.17 -9.37
C ALA A 295 35.53 -23.06 -8.52
N ALA A 296 35.45 -22.43 -7.34
CA ALA A 296 36.56 -22.30 -6.39
C ALA A 296 37.10 -23.67 -5.94
N ALA A 297 36.19 -24.62 -5.61
CA ALA A 297 36.58 -25.98 -5.22
C ALA A 297 37.35 -26.77 -6.32
N ARG A 298 37.34 -26.29 -7.57
CA ARG A 298 38.01 -26.91 -8.72
C ARG A 298 39.10 -26.03 -9.32
N ALA A 299 39.36 -24.89 -8.75
CA ALA A 299 40.34 -23.94 -9.23
C ALA A 299 41.71 -24.22 -8.62
N GLY A 300 42.72 -24.24 -9.43
CA GLY A 300 44.13 -24.36 -8.97
C GLY A 300 44.80 -23.00 -8.73
N SER A 301 44.11 -21.89 -9.03
CA SER A 301 44.58 -20.53 -8.82
C SER A 301 43.43 -19.53 -8.94
N GLU A 302 43.65 -18.27 -8.47
CA GLU A 302 42.68 -17.18 -8.67
C GLU A 302 42.38 -16.94 -10.16
N ALA A 303 43.39 -16.98 -11.04
CA ALA A 303 43.18 -16.81 -12.49
C ALA A 303 42.32 -17.91 -13.10
N ASP A 304 42.50 -19.16 -12.66
CA ASP A 304 41.69 -20.31 -13.08
C ASP A 304 40.23 -20.17 -12.59
N PHE A 305 40.03 -19.73 -11.34
CA PHE A 305 38.70 -19.41 -10.81
C PHE A 305 37.99 -18.34 -11.64
N LEU A 306 38.65 -17.20 -11.88
CA LEU A 306 38.07 -16.10 -12.65
C LEU A 306 37.67 -16.54 -14.07
N SER A 307 38.44 -17.43 -14.69
CA SER A 307 38.10 -17.96 -16.02
C SER A 307 36.85 -18.87 -16.04
N LYS A 308 36.49 -19.46 -14.89
CA LYS A 308 35.34 -20.38 -14.76
C LYS A 308 34.05 -19.67 -14.38
N ILE A 309 34.12 -18.43 -13.91
CA ILE A 309 32.95 -17.66 -13.45
C ILE A 309 32.56 -16.51 -14.41
N CYS A 310 33.37 -16.26 -15.45
CA CYS A 310 33.09 -15.28 -16.52
C CYS A 310 32.14 -15.79 -17.57
#